data_adeca9604b6bc05a9a34b0a61c3eeb53
#
_entry.id   adeca9604b6bc05a9a34b0a61c3eeb53
#
_cell.length_a   1.000
_cell.length_b   1.000
_cell.length_c   1.000
_cell.angle_alpha   90.00
_cell.angle_beta   90.00
_cell.angle_gamma   90.00
#
_symmetry.space_group_name_H-M   'P 1'
#
loop_
_entity.id
_entity.type
_entity.pdbx_description
1 polymer ?
#
loop_
_entity_poly.entity_id
_entity_poly.type
_entity_poly.pdbx_seq_one_letter_code
_entity_poly.pdbx_strand_id
1 'polypeptide(L)'
;ASLRAYFNYPTDVAGKTGTTNKNTDAWFIGFTPQLLAGVWVGCDDPLLRFLYTSTGQGGRAAMPVWGMFMQKVYNDPKLAFNKTAKFFTPSDSSLIKNFCTDDNATIISGGSVGNFGQVDEETPDSEY
;
A
#
# COMPACT_ATOMS: atom_id res chain seq x y z
N ALA A 1 -8.98 -3.72 -5.49
CA ALA A 1 -8.13 -4.90 -5.68
C ALA A 1 -7.31 -5.12 -4.40
N SER A 2 -7.12 -6.36 -4.00
CA SER A 2 -6.29 -6.71 -2.85
C SER A 2 -4.82 -6.78 -3.25
N LEU A 3 -3.91 -6.29 -2.40
CA LEU A 3 -2.47 -6.40 -2.60
C LEU A 3 -2.03 -7.87 -2.82
N ARG A 4 -2.67 -8.80 -2.13
CA ARG A 4 -2.40 -10.25 -2.25
C ARG A 4 -2.72 -10.84 -3.62
N ALA A 5 -3.50 -10.16 -4.45
CA ALA A 5 -3.72 -10.58 -5.84
C ALA A 5 -2.47 -10.40 -6.72
N TYR A 6 -1.58 -9.48 -6.34
CA TYR A 6 -0.36 -9.16 -7.10
C TYR A 6 0.92 -9.67 -6.44
N PHE A 7 0.89 -9.83 -5.11
CA PHE A 7 2.03 -10.31 -4.31
C PHE A 7 1.54 -11.39 -3.33
N ASN A 8 1.73 -12.63 -3.71
CA ASN A 8 1.15 -13.80 -3.02
C ASN A 8 2.21 -14.64 -2.31
N TYR A 9 2.92 -14.03 -1.36
CA TYR A 9 3.82 -14.75 -0.46
C TYR A 9 3.33 -14.65 0.99
N PRO A 10 3.62 -15.64 1.85
CA PRO A 10 3.22 -15.63 3.26
C PRO A 10 4.03 -14.65 4.13
N THR A 11 5.01 -13.94 3.55
CA THR A 11 5.73 -12.87 4.26
C THR A 11 4.76 -11.75 4.67
N ASP A 12 5.08 -11.08 5.77
CA ASP A 12 4.32 -9.88 6.16
C ASP A 12 4.55 -8.76 5.16
N VAL A 13 3.50 -8.00 4.91
CA VAL A 13 3.54 -6.85 4.01
C VAL A 13 2.64 -5.76 4.55
N ALA A 14 3.15 -4.55 4.52
CA ALA A 14 2.39 -3.34 4.82
C ALA A 14 2.61 -2.31 3.71
N GLY A 15 1.68 -1.36 3.59
CA GLY A 15 1.81 -0.31 2.61
C GLY A 15 0.71 0.73 2.73
N LYS A 16 0.94 1.87 2.06
CA LYS A 16 0.01 2.99 2.03
C LYS A 16 -0.10 3.54 0.63
N THR A 17 -1.32 3.83 0.23
CA THR A 17 -1.62 4.56 -1.00
C THR A 17 -1.53 6.07 -0.76
N GLY A 18 -1.17 6.80 -1.79
CA GLY A 18 -1.31 8.24 -1.87
C GLY A 18 -1.97 8.61 -3.19
N THR A 19 -2.91 9.55 -3.15
CA THR A 19 -3.57 10.07 -4.34
C THR A 19 -3.69 11.58 -4.16
N THR A 20 -3.20 12.34 -5.13
CA THR A 20 -3.34 13.79 -5.11
C THR A 20 -4.72 14.23 -5.59
N ASN A 21 -5.09 15.45 -5.24
CA ASN A 21 -6.32 16.06 -5.73
C ASN A 21 -6.37 16.02 -7.26
N LYS A 22 -7.56 15.80 -7.81
CA LYS A 22 -7.79 15.70 -9.26
C LYS A 22 -7.09 14.52 -9.95
N ASN A 23 -6.63 13.51 -9.19
CA ASN A 23 -6.02 12.27 -9.71
C ASN A 23 -4.81 12.50 -10.64
N THR A 24 -3.98 13.50 -10.35
CA THR A 24 -2.75 13.77 -11.11
C THR A 24 -1.66 12.76 -10.78
N ASP A 25 -1.60 12.33 -9.52
CA ASP A 25 -0.56 11.43 -9.03
C ASP A 25 -1.16 10.27 -8.24
N ALA A 26 -0.72 9.09 -8.56
CA ALA A 26 -1.03 7.87 -7.84
C ALA A 26 0.24 7.28 -7.23
N TRP A 27 0.30 7.21 -5.91
CA TRP A 27 1.41 6.66 -5.17
C TRP A 27 1.04 5.37 -4.47
N PHE A 28 1.97 4.46 -4.40
CA PHE A 28 1.93 3.34 -3.47
C PHE A 28 3.32 3.10 -2.90
N ILE A 29 3.45 3.15 -1.58
CA ILE A 29 4.66 2.77 -0.86
C ILE A 29 4.33 1.53 -0.06
N GLY A 30 5.07 0.46 -0.28
CA GLY A 30 4.87 -0.80 0.41
C GLY A 30 6.19 -1.42 0.84
N PHE A 31 6.15 -2.21 1.87
CA PHE A 31 7.34 -2.86 2.43
C PHE A 31 7.02 -4.22 3.03
N THR A 32 8.03 -5.06 3.00
CA THR A 32 8.13 -6.33 3.71
C THR A 32 9.20 -6.19 4.79
N PRO A 33 9.44 -7.17 5.66
CA PRO A 33 10.54 -7.11 6.63
C PRO A 33 11.93 -6.90 6.02
N GLN A 34 12.09 -7.16 4.71
CA GLN A 34 13.39 -7.18 4.03
C GLN A 34 13.54 -6.12 2.93
N LEU A 35 12.45 -5.56 2.43
CA LEU A 35 12.50 -4.64 1.29
C LEU A 35 11.37 -3.61 1.34
N LEU A 36 11.72 -2.35 1.11
CA LEU A 36 10.81 -1.24 0.91
C LEU A 36 10.90 -0.77 -0.54
N ALA A 37 9.76 -0.53 -1.17
CA ALA A 37 9.68 0.05 -2.51
C ALA A 37 8.53 1.03 -2.62
N GLY A 38 8.72 2.07 -3.43
CA GLY A 38 7.70 3.04 -3.79
C GLY A 38 7.42 3.01 -5.29
N VAL A 39 6.18 3.22 -5.66
CA VAL A 39 5.74 3.37 -7.06
C VAL A 39 4.94 4.64 -7.19
N TRP A 40 5.31 5.41 -8.19
CA TRP A 40 4.57 6.58 -8.65
C TRP A 40 4.07 6.35 -10.07
N VAL A 41 2.81 6.71 -10.29
CA VAL A 41 2.18 6.74 -11.61
C VAL A 41 1.55 8.11 -11.79
N GLY A 42 2.04 8.87 -12.73
CA GLY A 42 1.61 10.24 -12.99
C GLY A 42 2.25 10.80 -14.24
N CYS A 43 2.09 12.10 -14.45
CA CYS A 43 2.72 12.84 -15.52
C CYS A 43 3.24 14.18 -14.99
N ASP A 44 4.35 14.67 -15.56
CA ASP A 44 4.92 15.98 -15.22
C ASP A 44 3.99 17.14 -15.59
N ASP A 45 3.12 16.94 -16.59
CA ASP A 45 2.06 17.89 -16.93
C ASP A 45 0.79 17.60 -16.13
N PRO A 46 0.39 18.47 -15.21
CA PRO A 46 -0.83 18.28 -14.38
C PRO A 46 -2.14 18.30 -15.18
N LEU A 47 -2.12 18.70 -16.45
CA LEU A 47 -3.27 18.59 -17.34
C LEU A 47 -3.50 17.15 -17.79
N LEU A 48 -2.43 16.32 -17.81
CA LEU A 48 -2.51 14.89 -18.11
C LEU A 48 -2.76 14.12 -16.83
N ARG A 49 -4.02 13.81 -16.59
CA ARG A 49 -4.48 13.14 -15.36
C ARG A 49 -5.50 12.05 -15.66
N PHE A 50 -5.71 11.18 -14.69
CA PHE A 50 -6.80 10.21 -14.77
C PHE A 50 -8.15 10.93 -14.67
N LEU A 51 -9.07 10.63 -15.59
CA LEU A 51 -10.40 11.23 -15.60
C LEU A 51 -11.26 10.79 -14.42
N TYR A 52 -11.07 9.54 -13.97
CA TYR A 52 -11.87 8.95 -12.90
C TYR A 52 -11.00 8.55 -11.72
N THR A 53 -11.46 8.86 -10.52
CA THR A 53 -10.81 8.44 -9.28
C THR A 53 -10.70 6.91 -9.19
N SER A 54 -11.69 6.20 -9.70
CA SER A 54 -11.67 4.72 -9.74
C SER A 54 -10.50 4.10 -10.51
N THR A 55 -9.89 4.84 -11.43
CA THR A 55 -8.70 4.40 -12.19
C THR A 55 -7.42 5.06 -11.72
N GLY A 56 -7.49 6.30 -11.21
CA GLY A 56 -6.34 7.10 -10.81
C GLY A 56 -5.91 6.95 -9.35
N GLN A 57 -6.61 6.16 -8.55
CA GLN A 57 -6.21 5.92 -7.15
C GLN A 57 -4.92 5.11 -7.08
N GLY A 58 -4.07 5.41 -6.08
CA GLY A 58 -2.83 4.67 -5.83
C GLY A 58 -3.03 3.16 -5.70
N GLY A 59 -4.15 2.73 -5.12
CA GLY A 59 -4.54 1.32 -5.01
C GLY A 59 -4.93 0.65 -6.33
N ARG A 60 -5.20 1.42 -7.38
CA ARG A 60 -5.58 0.91 -8.71
C ARG A 60 -4.48 1.08 -9.74
N ALA A 61 -3.74 2.19 -9.68
CA ALA A 61 -2.70 2.49 -10.65
C ALA A 61 -1.31 2.06 -10.18
N ALA A 62 -0.90 2.40 -8.95
CA ALA A 62 0.46 2.18 -8.45
C ALA A 62 0.65 0.83 -7.72
N MET A 63 -0.32 0.40 -6.91
CA MET A 63 -0.22 -0.84 -6.14
C MET A 63 -0.03 -2.11 -7.00
N PRO A 64 -0.71 -2.29 -8.15
CA PRO A 64 -0.45 -3.44 -9.02
C PRO A 64 0.98 -3.50 -9.53
N VAL A 65 1.56 -2.36 -9.91
CA VAL A 65 2.94 -2.26 -10.39
C VAL A 65 3.91 -2.64 -9.27
N TRP A 66 3.68 -2.14 -8.05
CA TRP A 66 4.45 -2.53 -6.87
C TRP A 66 4.37 -4.04 -6.62
N GLY A 67 3.18 -4.61 -6.66
CA GLY A 67 2.98 -6.04 -6.42
C GLY A 67 3.70 -6.91 -7.46
N MET A 68 3.62 -6.56 -8.74
CA MET A 68 4.33 -7.26 -9.81
C MET A 68 5.86 -7.13 -9.68
N PHE A 69 6.35 -5.96 -9.29
CA PHE A 69 7.77 -5.75 -9.02
C PHE A 69 8.24 -6.65 -7.88
N MET A 70 7.56 -6.60 -6.74
CA MET A 70 7.90 -7.41 -5.57
C MET A 70 7.79 -8.91 -5.86
N GLN A 71 6.80 -9.33 -6.65
CA GLN A 71 6.67 -10.72 -7.08
C GLN A 71 7.89 -11.19 -7.89
N LYS A 72 8.41 -10.35 -8.78
CA LYS A 72 9.64 -10.64 -9.54
C LYS A 72 10.86 -10.71 -8.62
N VAL A 73 11.01 -9.76 -7.72
CA VAL A 73 12.13 -9.72 -6.75
C VAL A 73 12.16 -10.98 -5.88
N TYR A 74 10.99 -11.38 -5.34
CA TYR A 74 10.90 -12.56 -4.49
C TYR A 74 11.02 -13.89 -5.25
N ASN A 75 10.84 -13.87 -6.57
CA ASN A 75 11.07 -15.02 -7.43
C ASN A 75 12.53 -15.17 -7.89
N ASP A 76 13.33 -14.11 -7.81
CA ASP A 76 14.72 -14.15 -8.26
C ASP A 76 15.58 -14.95 -7.26
N PRO A 77 16.13 -16.12 -7.68
CA PRO A 77 16.93 -16.95 -6.78
C PRO A 77 18.25 -16.29 -6.38
N LYS A 78 18.72 -15.29 -7.13
CA LYS A 78 19.96 -14.56 -6.82
C LYS A 78 19.80 -13.62 -5.62
N LEU A 79 18.59 -13.16 -5.36
CA LEU A 79 18.30 -12.20 -4.28
C LEU A 79 17.98 -12.89 -2.95
N ALA A 80 17.62 -14.18 -2.97
CA ALA A 80 17.41 -15.05 -1.81
C ALA A 80 16.52 -14.48 -0.71
N PHE A 81 15.45 -13.73 -1.06
CA PHE A 81 14.51 -13.18 -0.09
C PHE A 81 13.74 -14.28 0.65
N ASN A 82 13.59 -14.11 1.97
CA ASN A 82 12.78 -15.01 2.78
C ASN A 82 11.29 -14.77 2.54
N LYS A 83 10.64 -15.76 1.93
CA LYS A 83 9.21 -15.70 1.55
C LYS A 83 8.24 -15.81 2.73
N THR A 84 8.74 -16.08 3.93
CA THR A 84 7.95 -16.27 5.17
C THR A 84 8.35 -15.29 6.27
N ALA A 85 9.19 -14.29 5.95
CA ALA A 85 9.66 -13.30 6.92
C ALA A 85 8.48 -12.56 7.60
N LYS A 86 8.61 -12.31 8.89
CA LYS A 86 7.63 -11.61 9.71
C LYS A 86 8.20 -10.30 10.22
N PHE A 87 7.34 -9.29 10.41
CA PHE A 87 7.73 -8.08 11.10
C PHE A 87 8.09 -8.39 12.56
N PHE A 88 9.04 -7.64 13.08
CA PHE A 88 9.35 -7.69 14.50
C PHE A 88 8.14 -7.19 15.29
N THR A 89 7.67 -8.01 16.22
CA THR A 89 6.62 -7.64 17.16
C THR A 89 7.27 -7.44 18.52
N PRO A 90 7.18 -6.24 19.14
CA PRO A 90 7.67 -6.04 20.49
C PRO A 90 7.02 -6.99 21.48
N SER A 91 7.80 -7.56 22.38
CA SER A 91 7.28 -8.44 23.44
C SER A 91 6.48 -7.67 24.51
N ASP A 92 6.74 -6.37 24.63
CA ASP A 92 6.02 -5.49 25.54
C ASP A 92 4.80 -4.86 24.84
N SER A 93 3.61 -5.30 25.21
CA SER A 93 2.35 -4.78 24.65
C SER A 93 2.07 -3.32 25.01
N SER A 94 2.74 -2.74 26.02
CA SER A 94 2.60 -1.34 26.37
C SER A 94 3.20 -0.42 25.30
N LEU A 95 4.27 -0.86 24.66
CA LEU A 95 4.90 -0.12 23.56
C LEU A 95 3.96 -0.02 22.36
N ILE A 96 3.21 -1.08 22.06
CA ILE A 96 2.27 -1.11 20.95
C ILE A 96 1.12 -0.10 21.19
N LYS A 97 0.60 -0.05 22.41
CA LYS A 97 -0.49 0.89 22.77
C LYS A 97 -0.06 2.35 22.67
N ASN A 98 1.21 2.66 23.02
CA ASN A 98 1.70 4.05 22.99
C ASN A 98 1.94 4.59 21.58
N PHE A 99 2.13 3.71 20.58
CA PHE A 99 2.33 4.12 19.19
C PHE A 99 1.07 4.07 18.33
N CYS A 100 0.02 3.39 18.80
CA CYS A 100 -1.27 3.26 18.11
C CYS A 100 -2.34 3.96 18.94
N THR A 101 -2.29 5.29 19.03
CA THR A 101 -3.25 6.09 19.80
C THR A 101 -4.52 6.44 19.02
N ASP A 102 -4.59 6.14 17.73
CA ASP A 102 -5.81 6.27 16.96
C ASP A 102 -6.71 5.05 17.20
N ASP A 103 -7.90 5.26 17.72
CA ASP A 103 -8.91 4.25 18.05
C ASP A 103 -9.34 3.36 16.87
N ASN A 104 -8.83 3.64 15.67
CA ASN A 104 -9.09 2.90 14.43
C ASN A 104 -7.89 2.09 13.92
N ALA A 105 -6.76 2.06 14.61
CA ALA A 105 -5.62 1.25 14.20
C ALA A 105 -5.80 -0.20 14.68
N THR A 106 -6.32 -1.06 13.82
CA THR A 106 -6.40 -2.49 14.08
C THR A 106 -5.05 -3.14 13.80
N ILE A 107 -4.32 -3.54 14.84
CA ILE A 107 -3.14 -4.39 14.70
C ILE A 107 -3.62 -5.81 14.42
N ILE A 108 -3.40 -6.26 13.20
CA ILE A 108 -3.73 -7.64 12.82
C ILE A 108 -2.48 -8.49 13.00
N SER A 109 -2.41 -9.18 14.12
CA SER A 109 -1.46 -10.27 14.31
C SER A 109 -1.98 -11.50 13.55
N GLY A 110 -1.24 -11.90 12.51
CA GLY A 110 -1.41 -13.19 11.87
C GLY A 110 -2.58 -13.29 10.89
N GLY A 111 -2.30 -13.07 9.61
CA GLY A 111 -2.95 -13.80 8.53
C GLY A 111 -4.27 -13.29 7.97
N SER A 112 -4.68 -12.05 8.20
CA SER A 112 -5.82 -11.49 7.45
C SER A 112 -5.54 -10.04 7.04
N VAL A 113 -5.67 -9.78 5.74
CA VAL A 113 -5.55 -8.41 5.21
C VAL A 113 -6.74 -7.60 5.72
N GLY A 114 -6.50 -6.72 6.67
CA GLY A 114 -7.50 -5.75 7.11
C GLY A 114 -7.91 -4.85 5.96
N ASN A 115 -9.18 -4.52 5.92
CA ASN A 115 -9.75 -3.53 5.02
C ASN A 115 -8.97 -2.23 5.22
N PHE A 116 -8.28 -1.75 4.18
CA PHE A 116 -7.78 -0.38 4.16
C PHE A 116 -9.00 0.54 4.27
N GLY A 117 -9.03 1.36 5.32
CA GLY A 117 -10.15 2.24 5.63
C GLY A 117 -10.66 2.94 4.38
N GLN A 118 -11.97 2.90 4.20
CA GLN A 118 -12.66 3.79 3.29
C GLN A 118 -12.28 5.21 3.70
N VAL A 119 -11.59 5.91 2.81
CA VAL A 119 -11.51 7.36 2.89
C VAL A 119 -12.90 7.82 2.48
N ASP A 120 -13.60 8.50 3.37
CA ASP A 120 -14.90 9.10 3.10
C ASP A 120 -14.80 9.88 1.77
N GLU A 121 -15.72 9.60 0.86
CA GLU A 121 -15.92 10.37 -0.35
C GLU A 121 -16.32 11.77 0.06
N GLU A 122 -15.37 12.70 0.08
CA GLU A 122 -15.74 14.11 0.04
C GLU A 122 -16.46 14.35 -1.28
N THR A 123 -17.69 14.81 -1.14
CA THR A 123 -18.57 15.25 -2.21
C THR A 123 -17.83 16.22 -3.15
N PRO A 124 -18.02 16.13 -4.47
CA PRO A 124 -17.39 17.05 -5.39
C PRO A 124 -17.95 18.45 -5.13
N ASP A 125 -17.06 19.37 -4.79
CA ASP A 125 -17.38 20.79 -4.85
C ASP A 125 -17.82 21.13 -6.27
N SER A 126 -19.11 21.43 -6.38
CA SER A 126 -19.66 22.12 -7.52
C SER A 126 -19.15 23.54 -7.49
N GLU A 127 -18.14 23.85 -8.32
CA GLU A 127 -18.01 25.19 -8.91
C GLU A 127 -16.74 25.27 -9.80
N TYR A 128 -17.03 25.59 -11.08
CA TYR A 128 -16.20 26.03 -12.22
C TYR A 128 -15.35 24.97 -12.94
#